data_4c8be0fa1750982b89f2da15bb3ca7e4
#
_entry.id   4c8be0fa1750982b89f2da15bb3ca7e4
#
_cell.length_a   1.000
_cell.length_b   1.000
_cell.length_c   1.000
_cell.angle_alpha   90.00
_cell.angle_beta   90.00
_cell.angle_gamma   90.00
#
_symmetry.space_group_name_H-M   'P 1'
#
loop_
_entity.id
_entity.type
_entity.pdbx_description
1 polymer ?
#
loop_
_entity_poly.entity_id
_entity_poly.type
_entity_poly.pdbx_seq_one_letter_code
_entity_poly.pdbx_strand_id
1 'polypeptide(L)'
;MGPRTGTDRLMYERSIVEPHVGSIGWRSLFNITWCVLGWVSIVALRTAEMIPLWAAVLLAALFLQACYMPMHESVHKTLSAGRPALRWVDRSVGALAGWLLCESFSAHSITHLKH
;
A
#
# COMPACT_ATOMS: atom_id res chain seq x y z
N MET A 1 3.19 21.98 -29.25
CA MET A 1 1.73 22.10 -29.44
C MET A 1 1.02 21.06 -28.63
N GLY A 2 0.08 21.45 -27.78
CA GLY A 2 -0.75 20.52 -27.02
C GLY A 2 -1.81 19.81 -27.87
N PRO A 3 -2.41 18.72 -27.37
CA PRO A 3 -3.44 17.96 -28.06
C PRO A 3 -4.68 18.81 -28.34
N ARG A 4 -5.17 18.72 -29.57
CA ARG A 4 -6.28 19.55 -30.08
C ARG A 4 -7.67 18.96 -29.81
N THR A 5 -7.74 17.65 -29.56
CA THR A 5 -9.00 16.94 -29.29
C THR A 5 -8.92 16.18 -27.99
N GLY A 6 -10.06 15.82 -27.40
CA GLY A 6 -10.10 15.01 -26.19
C GLY A 6 -9.41 13.65 -26.36
N THR A 7 -9.53 13.07 -27.55
CA THR A 7 -8.90 11.78 -27.87
C THR A 7 -7.37 11.92 -27.95
N ASP A 8 -6.88 13.00 -28.57
CA ASP A 8 -5.44 13.28 -28.66
C ASP A 8 -4.82 13.50 -27.28
N ARG A 9 -5.57 14.17 -26.40
CA ARG A 9 -5.16 14.40 -25.03
C ARG A 9 -5.02 13.08 -24.25
N LEU A 10 -6.00 12.20 -24.37
CA LEU A 10 -5.97 10.87 -23.72
C LEU A 10 -4.81 10.02 -24.26
N MET A 11 -4.54 10.07 -25.56
CA MET A 11 -3.41 9.36 -26.17
C MET A 11 -2.07 9.93 -25.70
N TYR A 12 -1.95 11.23 -25.58
CA TYR A 12 -0.76 11.91 -25.07
C TYR A 12 -0.52 11.58 -23.60
N GLU A 13 -1.54 11.69 -22.76
CA GLU A 13 -1.46 11.32 -21.35
C GLU A 13 -1.08 9.85 -21.18
N ARG A 14 -1.66 8.97 -21.99
CA ARG A 14 -1.34 7.54 -21.99
C ARG A 14 0.12 7.28 -22.38
N SER A 15 0.64 7.97 -23.39
CA SER A 15 2.03 7.82 -23.81
C SER A 15 3.06 8.23 -22.77
N ILE A 16 2.71 9.21 -21.91
CA ILE A 16 3.56 9.63 -20.79
C ILE A 16 3.50 8.61 -19.64
N VAL A 17 2.32 8.05 -19.39
CA VAL A 17 2.10 7.13 -18.25
C VAL A 17 2.52 5.69 -18.59
N GLU A 18 2.36 5.28 -19.84
CA GLU A 18 2.59 3.90 -20.30
C GLU A 18 4.00 3.33 -19.95
N PRO A 19 5.10 4.10 -20.07
CA PRO A 19 6.42 3.62 -19.65
C PRO A 19 6.53 3.32 -18.14
N HIS A 20 5.64 3.91 -17.34
CA HIS A 20 5.60 3.73 -15.89
C HIS A 20 4.55 2.69 -15.46
N VAL A 21 3.64 2.35 -16.37
CA VAL A 21 2.62 1.31 -16.17
C VAL A 21 3.22 -0.04 -16.54
N GLY A 22 3.41 -0.89 -15.58
CA GLY A 22 3.96 -2.24 -15.81
C GLY A 22 5.08 -2.64 -14.86
N SER A 23 5.62 -1.70 -14.09
CA SER A 23 6.50 -2.04 -12.96
C SER A 23 5.66 -2.40 -11.74
N ILE A 24 5.96 -3.54 -11.13
CA ILE A 24 5.42 -3.87 -9.82
C ILE A 24 5.87 -2.79 -8.85
N GLY A 25 4.99 -2.38 -7.94
CA GLY A 25 5.30 -1.41 -6.89
C GLY A 25 6.29 -1.96 -5.87
N TRP A 26 7.54 -2.18 -6.26
CA TRP A 26 8.57 -2.73 -5.38
C TRP A 26 8.75 -1.94 -4.10
N ARG A 27 8.59 -0.61 -4.17
CA ARG A 27 8.64 0.25 -2.98
C ARG A 27 7.55 -0.11 -1.98
N SER A 28 6.35 -0.37 -2.45
CA SER A 28 5.22 -0.73 -1.59
C SER A 28 5.36 -2.14 -1.04
N LEU A 29 5.84 -3.10 -1.85
CA LEU A 29 6.16 -4.45 -1.38
C LEU A 29 7.28 -4.42 -0.33
N PHE A 30 8.32 -3.63 -0.55
CA PHE A 30 9.36 -3.41 0.44
C PHE A 30 8.80 -2.80 1.71
N ASN A 31 7.94 -1.79 1.60
CA ASN A 31 7.35 -1.10 2.74
C ASN A 31 6.45 -2.03 3.57
N ILE A 32 5.61 -2.85 2.93
CA ILE A 32 4.77 -3.81 3.69
C ILE A 32 5.62 -4.89 4.37
N THR A 33 6.66 -5.37 3.70
CA THR A 33 7.60 -6.34 4.29
C THR A 33 8.28 -5.75 5.51
N TRP A 34 8.78 -4.53 5.40
CA TRP A 34 9.37 -3.79 6.50
C TRP A 34 8.40 -3.59 7.67
N CYS A 35 7.15 -3.24 7.37
CA CYS A 35 6.11 -3.08 8.39
C CYS A 35 5.83 -4.40 9.14
N VAL A 36 5.71 -5.52 8.42
CA VAL A 36 5.49 -6.83 9.03
C VAL A 36 6.67 -7.24 9.92
N LEU A 37 7.89 -7.09 9.40
CA LEU A 37 9.10 -7.39 10.18
C LEU A 37 9.22 -6.51 11.41
N GLY A 38 8.90 -5.22 11.28
CA GLY A 38 8.89 -4.29 12.40
C GLY A 38 7.88 -4.69 13.47
N TRP A 39 6.67 -5.05 13.07
CA TRP A 39 5.63 -5.53 13.97
C TRP A 39 6.06 -6.79 14.74
N VAL A 40 6.54 -7.81 14.01
CA VAL A 40 7.02 -9.06 14.60
C VAL A 40 8.15 -8.77 15.60
N SER A 41 9.08 -7.90 15.22
CA SER A 41 10.20 -7.50 16.08
C SER A 41 9.74 -6.81 17.36
N ILE A 42 8.79 -5.88 17.26
CA ILE A 42 8.23 -5.17 18.44
C ILE A 42 7.55 -6.17 19.39
N VAL A 43 6.73 -7.06 18.84
CA VAL A 43 6.07 -8.10 19.65
C VAL A 43 7.08 -9.01 20.32
N ALA A 44 8.09 -9.48 19.58
CA ALA A 44 9.14 -10.34 20.13
C ALA A 44 9.94 -9.64 21.23
N LEU A 45 10.36 -8.39 21.02
CA LEU A 45 11.10 -7.62 22.02
C LEU A 45 10.26 -7.32 23.26
N ARG A 46 8.96 -7.07 23.06
CA ARG A 46 8.07 -6.84 24.21
C ARG A 46 7.79 -8.11 24.99
N THR A 47 7.57 -9.24 24.32
CA THR A 47 7.36 -10.53 24.99
C THR A 47 8.62 -11.02 25.72
N ALA A 48 9.80 -10.69 25.20
CA ALA A 48 11.08 -10.94 25.86
C ALA A 48 11.42 -9.92 26.96
N GLU A 49 10.51 -8.99 27.24
CA GLU A 49 10.69 -7.91 28.24
C GLU A 49 11.91 -7.00 28.00
N MET A 50 12.43 -6.97 26.79
CA MET A 50 13.59 -6.16 26.40
C MET A 50 13.27 -4.68 26.22
N ILE A 51 12.00 -4.34 25.95
CA ILE A 51 11.54 -2.96 25.82
C ILE A 51 10.33 -2.69 26.73
N PRO A 52 10.21 -1.48 27.30
CA PRO A 52 9.05 -1.12 28.09
C PRO A 52 7.80 -0.97 27.23
N LEU A 53 6.62 -1.11 27.83
CA LEU A 53 5.35 -1.04 27.13
C LEU A 53 5.15 0.27 26.36
N TRP A 54 5.51 1.40 26.95
CA TRP A 54 5.37 2.70 26.31
C TRP A 54 6.20 2.82 25.02
N ALA A 55 7.42 2.26 25.01
CA ALA A 55 8.28 2.24 23.83
C ALA A 55 7.69 1.32 22.75
N ALA A 56 7.16 0.16 23.13
CA ALA A 56 6.47 -0.74 22.22
C ALA A 56 5.26 -0.06 21.56
N VAL A 57 4.46 0.68 22.31
CA VAL A 57 3.29 1.41 21.81
C VAL A 57 3.69 2.50 20.81
N LEU A 58 4.72 3.30 21.12
CA LEU A 58 5.20 4.33 20.21
C LEU A 58 5.77 3.75 18.90
N LEU A 59 6.57 2.71 18.98
CA LEU A 59 7.11 2.02 17.80
C LEU A 59 5.99 1.38 16.98
N ALA A 60 5.02 0.74 17.61
CA ALA A 60 3.85 0.18 16.94
C ALA A 60 3.05 1.26 16.19
N ALA A 61 2.83 2.42 16.80
CA ALA A 61 2.13 3.53 16.16
C ALA A 61 2.86 4.02 14.89
N LEU A 62 4.18 4.14 14.93
CA LEU A 62 5.00 4.52 13.77
C LEU A 62 4.90 3.49 12.63
N PHE A 63 4.97 2.19 12.96
CA PHE A 63 4.82 1.14 11.96
C PHE A 63 3.41 1.06 11.39
N LEU A 64 2.39 1.28 12.19
CA LEU A 64 1.00 1.37 11.72
C LEU A 64 0.81 2.54 10.74
N GLN A 65 1.38 3.69 11.04
CA GLN A 65 1.36 4.83 10.14
C GLN A 65 2.03 4.48 8.78
N ALA A 66 3.14 3.77 8.81
CA ALA A 66 3.82 3.31 7.60
C ALA A 66 2.98 2.28 6.81
N CYS A 67 2.21 1.42 7.48
CA CYS A 67 1.34 0.42 6.85
C CYS A 67 0.17 1.04 6.08
N TYR A 68 -0.22 2.27 6.39
CA TYR A 68 -1.30 2.96 5.68
C TYR A 68 -0.99 3.16 4.19
N MET A 69 0.25 3.48 3.85
CA MET A 69 0.64 3.71 2.45
C MET A 69 0.46 2.48 1.56
N PRO A 70 0.94 1.27 1.91
CA PRO A 70 0.66 0.07 1.12
C PRO A 70 -0.81 -0.24 0.96
N MET A 71 -1.62 -0.03 1.99
CA MET A 71 -3.06 -0.21 1.93
C MET A 71 -3.70 0.77 0.93
N HIS A 72 -3.33 2.04 1.00
CA HIS A 72 -3.80 3.07 0.09
C HIS A 72 -3.44 2.76 -1.38
N GLU A 73 -2.21 2.37 -1.64
CA GLU A 73 -1.75 1.98 -2.97
C GLU A 73 -2.47 0.72 -3.49
N SER A 74 -2.78 -0.23 -2.61
CA SER A 74 -3.55 -1.43 -2.96
C SER A 74 -4.97 -1.10 -3.42
N VAL A 75 -5.61 -0.10 -2.81
CA VAL A 75 -6.94 0.39 -3.24
C VAL A 75 -6.90 0.90 -4.67
N HIS A 76 -5.85 1.63 -5.04
CA HIS A 76 -5.66 2.17 -6.39
C HIS A 76 -5.10 1.15 -7.38
N LYS A 77 -4.86 -0.09 -6.96
CA LYS A 77 -4.31 -1.19 -7.79
C LYS A 77 -2.95 -0.85 -8.42
N THR A 78 -2.19 -0.02 -7.76
CA THR A 78 -0.87 0.43 -8.24
C THR A 78 0.20 -0.65 -8.10
N LEU A 79 0.05 -1.57 -7.14
CA LEU A 79 0.98 -2.69 -6.93
C LEU A 79 0.97 -3.68 -8.09
N SER A 80 -0.22 -3.97 -8.64
CA SER A 80 -0.39 -4.85 -9.79
C SER A 80 -0.10 -4.16 -11.13
N ALA A 81 0.19 -2.85 -11.11
CA ALA A 81 0.40 -2.03 -12.30
C ALA A 81 -0.77 -2.14 -13.33
N GLY A 82 -1.99 -2.32 -12.83
CA GLY A 82 -3.19 -2.49 -13.65
C GLY A 82 -3.31 -3.85 -14.35
N ARG A 83 -2.41 -4.80 -14.12
CA ARG A 83 -2.46 -6.14 -14.71
C ARG A 83 -3.50 -7.01 -14.00
N PRO A 84 -4.53 -7.54 -14.71
CA PRO A 84 -5.55 -8.37 -14.08
C PRO A 84 -5.00 -9.62 -13.40
N ALA A 85 -3.95 -10.23 -13.97
CA ALA A 85 -3.31 -11.43 -13.42
C ALA A 85 -2.60 -11.19 -12.08
N LEU A 86 -2.25 -9.94 -11.76
CA LEU A 86 -1.53 -9.58 -10.54
C LEU A 86 -2.43 -8.88 -9.49
N ARG A 87 -3.74 -8.83 -9.71
CA ARG A 87 -4.68 -8.22 -8.74
C ARG A 87 -4.70 -8.91 -7.39
N TRP A 88 -4.31 -10.17 -7.34
CA TRP A 88 -4.16 -10.88 -6.08
C TRP A 88 -3.11 -10.25 -5.17
N VAL A 89 -2.07 -9.61 -5.76
CA VAL A 89 -1.04 -8.88 -5.00
C VAL A 89 -1.67 -7.69 -4.28
N ASP A 90 -2.48 -6.88 -4.99
CA ASP A 90 -3.18 -5.75 -4.37
C ASP A 90 -4.11 -6.21 -3.24
N ARG A 91 -4.85 -7.28 -3.47
CA ARG A 91 -5.76 -7.84 -2.46
C ARG A 91 -5.01 -8.35 -1.23
N SER A 92 -3.93 -9.09 -1.44
CA SER A 92 -3.14 -9.68 -0.35
C SER A 92 -2.46 -8.61 0.48
N VAL A 93 -1.80 -7.64 -0.16
CA VAL A 93 -1.13 -6.53 0.53
C VAL A 93 -2.14 -5.65 1.24
N GLY A 94 -3.25 -5.31 0.59
CA GLY A 94 -4.31 -4.51 1.18
C GLY A 94 -4.97 -5.19 2.37
N ALA A 95 -5.25 -6.48 2.28
CA ALA A 95 -5.82 -7.26 3.38
C ALA A 95 -4.85 -7.37 4.56
N LEU A 96 -3.55 -7.60 4.30
CA LEU A 96 -2.52 -7.67 5.33
C LEU A 96 -2.35 -6.32 6.03
N ALA A 97 -2.23 -5.23 5.27
CA ALA A 97 -2.11 -3.89 5.81
C ALA A 97 -3.37 -3.50 6.60
N GLY A 98 -4.55 -3.81 6.09
CA GLY A 98 -5.82 -3.59 6.78
C GLY A 98 -5.92 -4.38 8.08
N TRP A 99 -5.47 -5.63 8.08
CA TRP A 99 -5.43 -6.43 9.29
C TRP A 99 -4.50 -5.83 10.35
N LEU A 100 -3.30 -5.39 9.95
CA LEU A 100 -2.36 -4.71 10.84
C LEU A 100 -2.92 -3.39 11.40
N LEU A 101 -3.68 -2.66 10.59
CA LEU A 101 -4.35 -1.41 10.99
C LEU A 101 -5.67 -1.64 11.74
N CYS A 102 -6.10 -2.89 11.91
CA CYS A 102 -7.42 -3.25 12.43
C CYS A 102 -8.57 -2.61 11.63
N GLU A 103 -8.36 -2.43 10.34
CA GLU A 103 -9.33 -1.84 9.42
C GLU A 103 -9.70 -2.83 8.31
N SER A 104 -10.97 -2.88 7.94
CA SER A 104 -11.39 -3.70 6.80
C SER A 104 -10.94 -3.08 5.49
N PHE A 105 -10.10 -3.78 4.75
CA PHE A 105 -9.66 -3.35 3.42
C PHE A 105 -10.82 -3.11 2.46
N SER A 106 -11.84 -3.96 2.49
CA SER A 106 -13.03 -3.81 1.64
C SER A 106 -13.82 -2.56 1.97
N ALA A 107 -14.04 -2.28 3.27
CA ALA A 107 -14.72 -1.08 3.71
C ALA A 107 -13.92 0.19 3.36
N HIS A 108 -12.60 0.16 3.58
CA HIS A 108 -11.71 1.27 3.21
C HIS A 108 -11.74 1.53 1.71
N SER A 109 -11.67 0.49 0.87
CA SER A 109 -11.74 0.60 -0.59
C SER A 109 -13.04 1.27 -1.04
N ILE A 110 -14.17 0.86 -0.50
CA ILE A 110 -15.49 1.43 -0.84
C ILE A 110 -15.55 2.89 -0.45
N THR A 111 -15.10 3.23 0.75
CA THR A 111 -15.13 4.61 1.26
C THR A 111 -14.16 5.51 0.50
N HIS A 112 -12.96 5.05 0.24
CA HIS A 112 -11.92 5.83 -0.43
C HIS A 112 -12.25 6.11 -1.89
N LEU A 113 -12.78 5.13 -2.62
CA LEU A 113 -13.13 5.28 -4.04
C LEU A 113 -14.37 6.18 -4.27
N LYS A 114 -15.11 6.53 -3.22
CA LYS A 114 -16.22 7.51 -3.30
C LYS A 114 -15.75 8.97 -3.31
N HIS A 115 -14.51 9.21 -3.02
CA HIS A 115 -13.91 10.54 -3.06
C HIS A 115 -13.20 10.77 -4.38
#